data_6f79290967a9a78d8b8a1633373aef86
#
_entry.id   6f79290967a9a78d8b8a1633373aef86
#
_cell.length_a   1.000
_cell.length_b   1.000
_cell.length_c   1.000
_cell.angle_alpha   90.00
_cell.angle_beta   90.00
_cell.angle_gamma   90.00
#
_symmetry.space_group_name_H-M   'P 1'
#
loop_
_entity.id
_entity.type
_entity.pdbx_description
1 polymer ?
#
loop_
_entity_poly.entity_id
_entity_poly.type
_entity_poly.pdbx_seq_one_letter_code
_entity_poly.pdbx_strand_id
1 'polypeptide(L)'
;MLAFLLSLADEKDHVKIEYLYDHFRDDMLRLAKSRLHRLGLPNYELDAEDVFQSAFCKIMKYIHKVNFDAGEKALKAYVLKIVVNEANDFASAHRTFEDIQDYSDKLEDGDFFGELRRQSQCADVVEAIKRIDERYSIPFSLRYGDEMTVPEIAALLGLPEKTVYTRLERAKKLLLEELKGEYDHGTER
;
A
#
# COMPACT_ATOMS: atom_id res chain seq x y z
N MET A 1 -7.92 4.23 -20.90
CA MET A 1 -7.35 3.72 -19.63
C MET A 1 -8.22 2.66 -18.99
N LEU A 2 -9.51 2.90 -18.65
CA LEU A 2 -10.38 1.91 -17.99
C LEU A 2 -10.41 0.55 -18.71
N ALA A 3 -10.62 0.53 -20.04
CA ALA A 3 -10.63 -0.71 -20.82
C ALA A 3 -9.32 -1.54 -20.69
N PHE A 4 -8.18 -0.87 -20.59
CA PHE A 4 -6.90 -1.53 -20.36
C PHE A 4 -6.83 -2.10 -18.93
N LEU A 5 -7.27 -1.36 -17.92
CA LEU A 5 -7.31 -1.83 -16.53
C LEU A 5 -8.22 -3.05 -16.38
N LEU A 6 -9.40 -3.04 -17.01
CA LEU A 6 -10.31 -4.18 -17.01
C LEU A 6 -9.71 -5.41 -17.69
N SER A 7 -8.92 -5.24 -18.74
CA SER A 7 -8.25 -6.38 -19.41
C SER A 7 -7.20 -7.07 -18.55
N LEU A 8 -6.74 -6.44 -17.48
CA LEU A 8 -5.76 -6.98 -16.53
C LEU A 8 -6.42 -7.64 -15.30
N ALA A 9 -7.73 -7.50 -15.14
CA ALA A 9 -8.46 -7.94 -13.96
C ALA A 9 -9.32 -9.18 -14.26
N ASP A 10 -9.66 -9.94 -13.19
CA ASP A 10 -10.67 -11.00 -13.29
C ASP A 10 -12.05 -10.39 -13.60
N GLU A 11 -12.82 -11.03 -14.48
CA GLU A 11 -14.17 -10.57 -14.87
C GLU A 11 -15.09 -10.32 -13.66
N LYS A 12 -14.97 -11.13 -12.62
CA LYS A 12 -15.75 -10.99 -11.36
C LYS A 12 -15.51 -9.66 -10.62
N ASP A 13 -14.36 -9.01 -10.87
CA ASP A 13 -13.98 -7.76 -10.21
C ASP A 13 -14.23 -6.52 -11.09
N HIS A 14 -14.64 -6.70 -12.36
CA HIS A 14 -14.89 -5.61 -13.32
C HIS A 14 -15.88 -4.57 -12.79
N VAL A 15 -17.03 -5.01 -12.24
CA VAL A 15 -18.05 -4.10 -11.69
C VAL A 15 -17.51 -3.24 -10.56
N LYS A 16 -16.66 -3.82 -9.70
CA LYS A 16 -16.01 -3.10 -8.61
C LYS A 16 -15.00 -2.07 -9.10
N ILE A 17 -14.21 -2.46 -10.11
CA ILE A 17 -13.20 -1.60 -10.75
C ILE A 17 -13.88 -0.43 -11.46
N GLU A 18 -14.92 -0.68 -12.26
CA GLU A 18 -15.72 0.34 -12.92
C GLU A 18 -16.32 1.31 -11.88
N TYR A 19 -16.93 0.78 -10.81
CA TYR A 19 -17.49 1.60 -9.75
C TYR A 19 -16.45 2.55 -9.14
N LEU A 20 -15.27 2.02 -8.75
CA LEU A 20 -14.22 2.85 -8.15
C LEU A 20 -13.67 3.89 -9.14
N TYR A 21 -13.51 3.52 -10.41
CA TYR A 21 -13.04 4.40 -11.45
C TYR A 21 -14.03 5.55 -11.68
N ASP A 22 -15.30 5.25 -11.90
CA ASP A 22 -16.32 6.24 -12.24
C ASP A 22 -16.60 7.20 -11.08
N HIS A 23 -16.60 6.70 -9.83
CA HIS A 23 -16.96 7.51 -8.67
C HIS A 23 -15.78 8.27 -8.07
N PHE A 24 -14.55 7.76 -8.15
CA PHE A 24 -13.43 8.36 -7.41
C PHE A 24 -12.28 8.87 -8.27
N ARG A 25 -12.26 8.61 -9.57
CA ARG A 25 -11.18 9.04 -10.47
C ARG A 25 -10.85 10.54 -10.34
N ASP A 26 -11.86 11.38 -10.41
CA ASP A 26 -11.66 12.85 -10.38
C ASP A 26 -11.17 13.32 -9.01
N ASP A 27 -11.66 12.73 -7.93
CA ASP A 27 -11.17 13.02 -6.57
C ASP A 27 -9.71 12.55 -6.39
N MET A 28 -9.37 11.37 -6.90
CA MET A 28 -8.01 10.83 -6.88
C MET A 28 -7.04 11.74 -7.65
N LEU A 29 -7.38 12.14 -8.86
CA LEU A 29 -6.55 13.03 -9.68
C LEU A 29 -6.40 14.42 -9.05
N ARG A 30 -7.47 14.99 -8.52
CA ARG A 30 -7.43 16.28 -7.82
C ARG A 30 -6.52 16.22 -6.60
N LEU A 31 -6.61 15.14 -5.82
CA LEU A 31 -5.75 14.93 -4.66
C LEU A 31 -4.29 14.73 -5.06
N ALA A 32 -4.01 13.92 -6.09
CA ALA A 32 -2.67 13.71 -6.61
C ALA A 32 -2.04 15.05 -7.03
N LYS A 33 -2.71 15.86 -7.86
CA LYS A 33 -2.24 17.18 -8.28
C LYS A 33 -1.95 18.09 -7.08
N SER A 34 -2.90 18.20 -6.15
CA SER A 34 -2.73 19.03 -4.95
C SER A 34 -1.57 18.58 -4.08
N ARG A 35 -1.35 17.24 -3.96
CA ARG A 35 -0.26 16.70 -3.15
C ARG A 35 1.10 16.92 -3.79
N LEU A 36 1.25 16.62 -5.07
CA LEU A 36 2.50 16.83 -5.82
C LEU A 36 2.89 18.30 -5.89
N HIS A 37 1.93 19.21 -6.10
CA HIS A 37 2.15 20.64 -6.04
C HIS A 37 2.69 21.08 -4.68
N ARG A 38 2.09 20.61 -3.56
CA ARG A 38 2.58 20.91 -2.20
C ARG A 38 3.97 20.31 -1.91
N LEU A 39 4.33 19.23 -2.58
CA LEU A 39 5.65 18.61 -2.48
C LEU A 39 6.69 19.28 -3.39
N GLY A 40 6.28 20.32 -4.15
CA GLY A 40 7.18 21.15 -4.96
C GLY A 40 7.57 20.56 -6.32
N LEU A 41 6.85 19.56 -6.83
CA LEU A 41 7.14 19.00 -8.15
C LEU A 41 6.71 19.96 -9.26
N PRO A 42 7.60 20.28 -10.23
CA PRO A 42 7.31 21.28 -11.27
C PRO A 42 6.25 20.80 -12.28
N ASN A 43 6.20 19.50 -12.58
CA ASN A 43 5.31 18.90 -13.57
C ASN A 43 4.09 18.22 -12.95
N TYR A 44 3.67 18.65 -11.75
CA TYR A 44 2.64 17.99 -10.93
C TYR A 44 1.33 17.68 -11.67
N GLU A 45 0.98 18.41 -12.73
CA GLU A 45 -0.23 18.16 -13.52
C GLU A 45 -0.12 16.89 -14.37
N LEU A 46 1.05 16.67 -14.99
CA LEU A 46 1.35 15.47 -15.79
C LEU A 46 1.63 14.28 -14.86
N ASP A 47 2.47 14.50 -13.85
CA ASP A 47 2.86 13.49 -12.88
C ASP A 47 1.67 12.91 -12.10
N ALA A 48 0.58 13.69 -11.96
CA ALA A 48 -0.63 13.22 -11.28
C ALA A 48 -1.35 12.08 -12.01
N GLU A 49 -1.25 12.00 -13.33
CA GLU A 49 -1.80 10.87 -14.09
C GLU A 49 -0.98 9.59 -13.80
N ASP A 50 0.34 9.70 -13.68
CA ASP A 50 1.20 8.55 -13.34
C ASP A 50 0.95 8.07 -11.91
N VAL A 51 0.81 9.00 -10.96
CA VAL A 51 0.43 8.68 -9.58
C VAL A 51 -0.96 8.03 -9.53
N PHE A 52 -1.93 8.52 -10.29
CA PHE A 52 -3.25 7.93 -10.38
C PHE A 52 -3.19 6.50 -10.93
N GLN A 53 -2.44 6.26 -12.01
CA GLN A 53 -2.29 4.94 -12.61
C GLN A 53 -1.66 3.95 -11.63
N SER A 54 -0.57 4.35 -10.96
CA SER A 54 0.11 3.54 -9.97
C SER A 54 -0.81 3.20 -8.78
N ALA A 55 -1.51 4.20 -8.23
CA ALA A 55 -2.48 4.03 -7.16
C ALA A 55 -3.61 3.07 -7.57
N PHE A 56 -4.14 3.22 -8.78
CA PHE A 56 -5.22 2.37 -9.27
C PHE A 56 -4.76 0.92 -9.48
N CYS A 57 -3.56 0.69 -9.97
CA CYS A 57 -2.96 -0.65 -10.07
C CYS A 57 -2.81 -1.31 -8.69
N LYS A 58 -2.40 -0.55 -7.65
CA LYS A 58 -2.35 -1.04 -6.26
C LYS A 58 -3.75 -1.42 -5.75
N ILE A 59 -4.76 -0.60 -6.01
CA ILE A 59 -6.16 -0.88 -5.63
C ILE A 59 -6.63 -2.19 -6.28
N MET A 60 -6.39 -2.36 -7.58
CA MET A 60 -6.79 -3.57 -8.33
C MET A 60 -6.18 -4.84 -7.75
N LYS A 61 -4.93 -4.80 -7.30
CA LYS A 61 -4.25 -5.95 -6.71
C LYS A 61 -5.01 -6.56 -5.54
N TYR A 62 -5.73 -5.74 -4.76
CA TYR A 62 -6.46 -6.18 -3.57
C TYR A 62 -7.98 -6.05 -3.69
N ILE A 63 -8.51 -5.71 -4.89
CA ILE A 63 -9.93 -5.42 -5.10
C ILE A 63 -10.86 -6.56 -4.65
N HIS A 64 -10.43 -7.81 -4.82
CA HIS A 64 -11.18 -9.01 -4.44
C HIS A 64 -11.37 -9.16 -2.92
N LYS A 65 -10.58 -8.45 -2.10
CA LYS A 65 -10.67 -8.44 -0.63
C LYS A 65 -11.37 -7.20 -0.09
N VAL A 66 -11.57 -6.17 -0.91
CA VAL A 66 -12.21 -4.93 -0.48
C VAL A 66 -13.69 -5.18 -0.22
N ASN A 67 -14.15 -4.80 0.98
CA ASN A 67 -15.56 -4.87 1.36
C ASN A 67 -16.33 -3.65 0.84
N PHE A 68 -17.07 -3.82 -0.24
CA PHE A 68 -17.89 -2.76 -0.83
C PHE A 68 -19.11 -2.40 0.04
N ASP A 69 -19.55 -3.30 0.94
CA ASP A 69 -20.64 -3.03 1.89
C ASP A 69 -20.20 -2.10 3.04
N ALA A 70 -18.89 -1.80 3.16
CA ALA A 70 -18.38 -0.82 4.13
C ALA A 70 -18.88 0.61 3.87
N GLY A 71 -19.47 0.85 2.69
CA GLY A 71 -20.06 2.11 2.27
C GLY A 71 -19.07 3.06 1.59
N GLU A 72 -19.61 4.00 0.82
CA GLU A 72 -18.85 4.92 -0.04
C GLU A 72 -17.78 5.72 0.71
N LYS A 73 -18.08 6.18 1.94
CA LYS A 73 -17.13 6.94 2.76
C LYS A 73 -15.85 6.13 3.07
N ALA A 74 -15.99 4.84 3.41
CA ALA A 74 -14.85 3.96 3.70
C ALA A 74 -14.05 3.66 2.42
N LEU A 75 -14.73 3.39 1.30
CA LEU A 75 -14.09 3.18 0.00
C LEU A 75 -13.33 4.43 -0.45
N LYS A 76 -13.94 5.61 -0.31
CA LYS A 76 -13.30 6.89 -0.63
C LYS A 76 -12.05 7.12 0.20
N ALA A 77 -12.12 6.91 1.52
CA ALA A 77 -10.96 7.04 2.41
C ALA A 77 -9.82 6.10 1.99
N TYR A 78 -10.14 4.86 1.63
CA TYR A 78 -9.18 3.88 1.15
C TYR A 78 -8.48 4.33 -0.13
N VAL A 79 -9.23 4.65 -1.20
CA VAL A 79 -8.63 5.03 -2.48
C VAL A 79 -7.81 6.32 -2.38
N LEU A 80 -8.28 7.31 -1.61
CA LEU A 80 -7.56 8.57 -1.42
C LEU A 80 -6.29 8.41 -0.58
N LYS A 81 -6.28 7.48 0.39
CA LYS A 81 -5.08 7.16 1.17
C LYS A 81 -3.99 6.57 0.28
N ILE A 82 -4.34 5.63 -0.60
CA ILE A 82 -3.39 5.05 -1.56
C ILE A 82 -2.79 6.16 -2.46
N VAL A 83 -3.63 7.08 -2.96
CA VAL A 83 -3.14 8.22 -3.77
C VAL A 83 -2.13 9.08 -3.02
N VAL A 84 -2.39 9.40 -1.73
CA VAL A 84 -1.45 10.19 -0.92
C VAL A 84 -0.10 9.49 -0.80
N ASN A 85 -0.12 8.18 -0.55
CA ASN A 85 1.11 7.40 -0.40
C ASN A 85 1.88 7.32 -1.73
N GLU A 86 1.19 7.01 -2.84
CA GLU A 86 1.81 7.02 -4.17
C GLU A 86 2.42 8.39 -4.52
N ALA A 87 1.74 9.49 -4.22
CA ALA A 87 2.27 10.82 -4.46
C ALA A 87 3.52 11.12 -3.61
N ASN A 88 3.57 10.63 -2.37
CA ASN A 88 4.74 10.77 -1.52
C ASN A 88 5.92 9.92 -2.04
N ASP A 89 5.66 8.66 -2.43
CA ASP A 89 6.67 7.76 -2.99
C ASP A 89 7.21 8.33 -4.30
N PHE A 90 6.33 8.81 -5.18
CA PHE A 90 6.69 9.48 -6.44
C PHE A 90 7.59 10.69 -6.19
N ALA A 91 7.21 11.58 -5.28
CA ALA A 91 8.00 12.77 -4.95
C ALA A 91 9.36 12.40 -4.35
N SER A 92 9.43 11.38 -3.50
CA SER A 92 10.68 10.90 -2.91
C SER A 92 11.64 10.35 -3.96
N ALA A 93 11.11 9.65 -4.97
CA ALA A 93 11.92 9.14 -6.09
C ALA A 93 12.45 10.25 -7.03
N HIS A 94 11.78 11.42 -7.05
CA HIS A 94 12.15 12.56 -7.91
C HIS A 94 12.96 13.65 -7.20
N ARG A 95 13.16 13.52 -5.89
CA ARG A 95 14.08 14.41 -5.15
C ARG A 95 15.52 13.98 -5.38
N THR A 96 16.36 14.91 -5.79
CA THR A 96 17.82 14.75 -5.83
C THR A 96 18.35 14.56 -4.40
N PHE A 97 19.45 13.84 -4.25
CA PHE A 97 20.08 13.36 -3.01
C PHE A 97 20.36 14.42 -1.90
N GLU A 98 20.11 15.71 -2.14
CA GLU A 98 20.40 16.79 -1.20
C GLU A 98 19.29 17.02 -0.14
N ASP A 99 18.09 16.45 -0.30
CA ASP A 99 16.93 16.69 0.59
C ASP A 99 16.53 15.50 1.49
N ILE A 100 17.38 14.46 1.61
CA ILE A 100 17.06 13.29 2.43
C ILE A 100 17.53 13.50 3.86
N GLN A 101 16.88 14.38 4.59
CA GLN A 101 17.12 14.51 6.05
C GLN A 101 15.87 14.92 6.82
N ASP A 102 14.71 14.26 6.69
CA ASP A 102 13.66 14.43 7.70
C ASP A 102 12.41 13.53 7.52
N TYR A 103 12.53 12.21 7.54
CA TYR A 103 11.34 11.33 7.68
C TYR A 103 11.63 10.06 8.49
N SER A 104 12.25 10.20 9.67
CA SER A 104 12.50 9.03 10.53
C SER A 104 11.62 8.92 11.77
N ASP A 105 10.63 9.79 11.94
CA ASP A 105 9.80 9.77 13.15
C ASP A 105 8.33 9.58 12.83
N LYS A 106 7.83 8.36 13.00
CA LYS A 106 6.50 7.98 13.52
C LYS A 106 6.15 6.53 13.20
N LEU A 107 6.85 5.59 13.81
CA LEU A 107 6.38 4.20 13.89
C LEU A 107 6.52 3.73 15.34
N GLU A 108 5.40 3.49 16.01
CA GLU A 108 5.33 2.92 17.37
C GLU A 108 5.87 1.47 17.46
N ASP A 109 6.31 0.88 16.34
CA ASP A 109 6.86 -0.46 16.23
C ASP A 109 8.41 -0.47 16.05
N GLY A 110 9.11 0.42 16.73
CA GLY A 110 10.57 0.62 16.57
C GLY A 110 11.43 -0.63 16.69
N ASP A 111 11.00 -1.61 17.49
CA ASP A 111 11.74 -2.86 17.68
C ASP A 111 11.60 -3.81 16.45
N PHE A 112 10.41 -3.96 15.91
CA PHE A 112 10.16 -4.77 14.72
C PHE A 112 10.91 -4.25 13.49
N PHE A 113 10.82 -2.96 13.19
CA PHE A 113 11.51 -2.37 12.04
C PHE A 113 13.03 -2.27 12.23
N GLY A 114 13.49 -2.15 13.47
CA GLY A 114 14.91 -2.24 13.82
C GLY A 114 15.46 -3.64 13.52
N GLU A 115 14.73 -4.68 13.89
CA GLU A 115 15.09 -6.07 13.59
C GLU A 115 15.03 -6.35 12.09
N LEU A 116 13.98 -5.89 11.41
CA LEU A 116 13.81 -6.05 9.96
C LEU A 116 14.98 -5.43 9.18
N ARG A 117 15.39 -4.19 9.55
CA ARG A 117 16.55 -3.51 8.92
C ARG A 117 17.89 -4.21 9.18
N ARG A 118 18.03 -4.91 10.30
CA ARG A 118 19.23 -5.68 10.61
C ARG A 118 19.32 -6.97 9.81
N GLN A 119 18.18 -7.54 9.43
CA GLN A 119 18.09 -8.86 8.81
C GLN A 119 17.96 -8.84 7.29
N SER A 120 17.63 -7.71 6.65
CA SER A 120 17.35 -7.71 5.21
C SER A 120 17.48 -6.36 4.53
N GLN A 121 17.68 -6.39 3.21
CA GLN A 121 17.47 -5.23 2.33
C GLN A 121 15.96 -5.12 1.99
N CYS A 122 15.50 -3.92 1.62
CA CYS A 122 14.07 -3.69 1.32
C CYS A 122 13.48 -4.67 0.29
N ALA A 123 14.29 -5.14 -0.66
CA ALA A 123 13.85 -6.10 -1.68
C ALA A 123 13.45 -7.46 -1.08
N ASP A 124 14.20 -7.95 -0.10
CA ASP A 124 13.96 -9.25 0.56
C ASP A 124 12.65 -9.23 1.33
N VAL A 125 12.34 -8.09 1.97
CA VAL A 125 11.08 -7.89 2.71
C VAL A 125 9.88 -7.96 1.78
N VAL A 126 9.97 -7.33 0.60
CA VAL A 126 8.88 -7.37 -0.40
C VAL A 126 8.64 -8.79 -0.90
N GLU A 127 9.70 -9.56 -1.14
CA GLU A 127 9.56 -10.96 -1.55
C GLU A 127 9.02 -11.84 -0.42
N ALA A 128 9.47 -11.64 0.81
CA ALA A 128 8.94 -12.35 1.98
C ALA A 128 7.44 -12.08 2.18
N ILE A 129 6.98 -10.82 2.02
CA ILE A 129 5.55 -10.46 2.09
C ILE A 129 4.72 -11.24 1.04
N LYS A 130 5.24 -11.45 -0.16
CA LYS A 130 4.54 -12.20 -1.21
C LYS A 130 4.37 -13.70 -0.90
N ARG A 131 5.24 -14.27 -0.05
CA ARG A 131 5.20 -15.70 0.34
C ARG A 131 4.24 -15.97 1.49
N ILE A 132 3.88 -14.95 2.28
CA ILE A 132 2.95 -15.13 3.40
C ILE A 132 1.52 -15.21 2.88
N ASP A 133 0.69 -16.03 3.56
CA ASP A 133 -0.74 -16.13 3.28
C ASP A 133 -1.40 -14.74 3.25
N GLU A 134 -2.24 -14.49 2.24
CA GLU A 134 -2.92 -13.21 2.00
C GLU A 134 -3.71 -12.70 3.21
N ARG A 135 -4.23 -13.59 4.06
CA ARG A 135 -4.94 -13.20 5.31
C ARG A 135 -4.07 -12.39 6.25
N TYR A 136 -2.74 -12.50 6.14
CA TYR A 136 -1.76 -11.78 6.95
C TYR A 136 -1.04 -10.68 6.16
N SER A 137 -0.65 -10.97 4.90
CA SER A 137 0.09 -10.01 4.08
C SER A 137 -0.75 -8.80 3.68
N ILE A 138 -2.06 -8.97 3.44
CA ILE A 138 -2.93 -7.85 3.06
C ILE A 138 -3.10 -6.83 4.20
N PRO A 139 -3.52 -7.21 5.44
CA PRO A 139 -3.57 -6.26 6.54
C PRO A 139 -2.21 -5.60 6.83
N PHE A 140 -1.12 -6.36 6.66
CA PHE A 140 0.23 -5.84 6.85
C PHE A 140 0.59 -4.78 5.81
N SER A 141 0.34 -5.03 4.52
CA SER A 141 0.58 -4.06 3.45
C SER A 141 -0.28 -2.80 3.61
N LEU A 142 -1.55 -2.95 3.99
CA LEU A 142 -2.44 -1.82 4.26
C LEU A 142 -1.97 -0.98 5.46
N ARG A 143 -1.43 -1.63 6.51
CA ARG A 143 -0.93 -0.94 7.71
C ARG A 143 0.37 -0.20 7.45
N TYR A 144 1.36 -0.88 6.86
CA TYR A 144 2.74 -0.41 6.77
C TYR A 144 3.12 0.12 5.37
N GLY A 145 2.46 -0.36 4.31
CA GLY A 145 2.63 0.16 2.96
C GLY A 145 1.70 1.34 2.66
N ASP A 146 0.43 1.21 3.06
CA ASP A 146 -0.60 2.24 2.80
C ASP A 146 -0.92 3.07 4.06
N GLU A 147 -0.18 2.89 5.15
CA GLU A 147 -0.26 3.62 6.43
C GLU A 147 -1.69 3.73 7.01
N MET A 148 -2.55 2.75 6.72
CA MET A 148 -3.91 2.73 7.23
C MET A 148 -3.95 2.42 8.73
N THR A 149 -4.90 3.03 9.44
CA THR A 149 -5.17 2.70 10.85
C THR A 149 -5.90 1.36 10.96
N VAL A 150 -5.79 0.69 12.10
CA VAL A 150 -6.50 -0.58 12.35
C VAL A 150 -8.02 -0.47 12.16
N PRO A 151 -8.72 0.60 12.63
CA PRO A 151 -10.14 0.79 12.34
C PRO A 151 -10.46 0.89 10.85
N GLU A 152 -9.63 1.60 10.06
CA GLU A 152 -9.81 1.72 8.60
C GLU A 152 -9.64 0.37 7.91
N ILE A 153 -8.61 -0.41 8.28
CA ILE A 153 -8.38 -1.76 7.77
C ILE A 153 -9.54 -2.69 8.14
N ALA A 154 -10.02 -2.61 9.38
CA ALA A 154 -11.15 -3.40 9.87
C ALA A 154 -12.42 -3.12 9.05
N ALA A 155 -12.73 -1.84 8.83
CA ALA A 155 -13.86 -1.43 8.00
C ALA A 155 -13.71 -1.90 6.56
N LEU A 156 -12.52 -1.69 5.95
CA LEU A 156 -12.24 -2.05 4.56
C LEU A 156 -12.35 -3.56 4.31
N LEU A 157 -11.83 -4.38 5.22
CA LEU A 157 -11.81 -5.85 5.07
C LEU A 157 -13.06 -6.53 5.66
N GLY A 158 -13.98 -5.78 6.28
CA GLY A 158 -15.15 -6.33 6.96
C GLY A 158 -14.79 -7.23 8.15
N LEU A 159 -13.75 -6.88 8.90
CA LEU A 159 -13.21 -7.67 10.01
C LEU A 159 -13.33 -6.90 11.33
N PRO A 160 -13.47 -7.61 12.49
CA PRO A 160 -13.30 -6.98 13.78
C PRO A 160 -11.85 -6.46 13.96
N GLU A 161 -11.68 -5.29 14.58
CA GLU A 161 -10.35 -4.70 14.85
C GLU A 161 -9.40 -5.66 15.58
N LYS A 162 -9.93 -6.41 16.56
CA LYS A 162 -9.16 -7.45 17.27
C LYS A 162 -8.58 -8.50 16.32
N THR A 163 -9.32 -8.85 15.27
CA THR A 163 -8.85 -9.79 14.24
C THR A 163 -7.73 -9.17 13.41
N VAL A 164 -7.84 -7.88 13.08
CA VAL A 164 -6.79 -7.15 12.35
C VAL A 164 -5.51 -7.10 13.19
N TYR A 165 -5.58 -6.73 14.46
CA TYR A 165 -4.43 -6.77 15.38
C TYR A 165 -3.76 -8.14 15.42
N THR A 166 -4.54 -9.21 15.59
CA THR A 166 -4.01 -10.58 15.62
C THR A 166 -3.31 -10.96 14.32
N ARG A 167 -3.88 -10.54 13.18
CA ARG A 167 -3.29 -10.80 11.86
C ARG A 167 -2.00 -10.03 11.63
N LEU A 168 -1.93 -8.78 12.08
CA LEU A 168 -0.72 -7.95 12.01
C LEU A 168 0.42 -8.56 12.85
N GLU A 169 0.13 -8.97 14.09
CA GLU A 169 1.12 -9.63 14.95
C GLU A 169 1.61 -10.97 14.36
N ARG A 170 0.71 -11.74 13.75
CA ARG A 170 1.12 -12.98 13.09
C ARG A 170 1.93 -12.71 11.82
N ALA A 171 1.57 -11.68 11.04
CA ALA A 171 2.34 -11.28 9.87
C ALA A 171 3.79 -10.92 10.22
N LYS A 172 4.01 -10.11 11.28
CA LYS A 172 5.34 -9.76 11.77
C LYS A 172 6.19 -10.99 12.08
N LYS A 173 5.61 -11.97 12.78
CA LYS A 173 6.32 -13.22 13.13
C LYS A 173 6.69 -14.02 11.88
N LEU A 174 5.74 -14.21 10.96
CA LEU A 174 5.97 -14.95 9.74
C LEU A 174 7.04 -14.28 8.86
N LEU A 175 7.04 -12.94 8.77
CA LEU A 175 8.05 -12.20 8.03
C LEU A 175 9.46 -12.42 8.59
N LEU A 176 9.60 -12.38 9.91
CA LEU A 176 10.89 -12.64 10.55
C LEU A 176 11.35 -14.10 10.40
N GLU A 177 10.40 -15.05 10.38
CA GLU A 177 10.69 -16.47 10.13
C GLU A 177 11.16 -16.69 8.67
N GLU A 178 10.47 -16.11 7.68
CA GLU A 178 10.85 -16.16 6.26
C GLU A 178 12.24 -15.59 6.01
N LEU A 179 12.52 -14.40 6.55
CA LEU A 179 13.80 -13.74 6.37
C LEU A 179 14.96 -14.49 7.04
N LYS A 180 14.74 -15.13 8.20
CA LYS A 180 15.75 -15.98 8.86
C LYS A 180 16.05 -17.23 8.06
N GLY A 181 15.02 -17.87 7.47
CA GLY A 181 15.18 -19.08 6.65
C GLY A 181 16.00 -18.85 5.39
N GLU A 182 15.97 -17.65 4.79
CA GLU A 182 16.81 -17.33 3.61
C GLU A 182 18.30 -17.20 3.95
N TYR A 183 18.66 -16.76 5.15
CA TYR A 183 20.07 -16.64 5.57
C TYR A 183 20.72 -17.98 5.92
N ASP A 184 19.95 -18.95 6.40
CA ASP A 184 20.48 -20.30 6.73
C ASP A 184 20.84 -21.12 5.45
N HIS A 185 20.17 -20.85 4.33
CA HIS A 185 20.45 -21.48 3.03
C HIS A 185 21.55 -20.80 2.22
N GLY A 186 22.00 -19.60 2.60
CA GLY A 186 23.04 -18.81 1.91
C GLY A 186 24.45 -19.01 2.41
N THR A 187 24.66 -19.74 3.52
CA THR A 187 25.99 -19.92 4.15
C THR A 187 26.64 -21.27 3.85
N GLU A 188 26.01 -22.11 3.04
CA GLU A 188 26.62 -23.36 2.54
C GLU A 188 26.97 -23.25 1.05
N ARG A 189 27.93 -22.36 0.71
CA ARG A 189 28.71 -22.48 -0.55
C ARG A 189 30.09 -21.91 -0.37
#